data_492a973db8993fc756941e7d432c632f
#
_entry.id   492a973db8993fc756941e7d432c632f
#
_cell.length_a   1.000
_cell.length_b   1.000
_cell.length_c   1.000
_cell.angle_alpha   90.00
_cell.angle_beta   90.00
_cell.angle_gamma   90.00
#
_symmetry.space_group_name_H-M   'P 1'
#
loop_
_entity.id
_entity.type
_entity.pdbx_description
1 polymer ?
#
loop_
_entity_poly.entity_id
_entity_poly.type
_entity_poly.pdbx_seq_one_letter_code
_entity_poly.pdbx_strand_id
1 'polypeptide(L)'
;QGNLEKGLDEFADQAFDHVVLSRTLQTVRHTEGILREMLRVGREAVVSFPNFAYWKNLRSVLEGRMPVSEDLPYQWYDSPNVRFFTLLDFEDLCDRMGLVIRERHVLDEEGNLVDDEVNFLGSLAVYRLTLNR
;
A
#
# COMPACT_ATOMS: atom_id res chain seq x y z
N GLN A 1 -19.67 -1.04 -6.83
CA GLN A 1 -18.47 -1.54 -6.17
C GLN A 1 -18.74 -2.86 -5.51
N GLY A 2 -18.01 -3.81 -5.88
CA GLY A 2 -18.11 -5.12 -5.27
C GLY A 2 -17.00 -5.35 -4.27
N ASN A 3 -16.84 -6.59 -3.90
CA ASN A 3 -15.70 -7.03 -3.10
C ASN A 3 -14.43 -6.86 -3.93
N LEU A 4 -13.47 -6.09 -3.43
CA LEU A 4 -12.22 -5.83 -4.13
C LEU A 4 -11.49 -7.12 -4.53
N GLU A 5 -11.56 -8.14 -3.71
CA GLU A 5 -10.88 -9.41 -3.97
C GLU A 5 -11.57 -10.24 -5.04
N LYS A 6 -12.78 -9.87 -5.45
CA LYS A 6 -13.54 -10.56 -6.49
C LYS A 6 -13.97 -9.64 -7.62
N GLY A 7 -14.00 -8.35 -7.39
CA GLY A 7 -14.60 -7.39 -8.32
C GLY A 7 -13.90 -7.26 -9.66
N LEU A 8 -12.65 -7.73 -9.77
CA LEU A 8 -11.88 -7.63 -11.00
C LEU A 8 -12.09 -8.82 -11.94
N ASP A 9 -12.76 -9.88 -11.50
CA ASP A 9 -13.00 -11.06 -12.30
C ASP A 9 -13.80 -10.77 -13.57
N GLU A 10 -14.64 -9.74 -13.54
CA GLU A 10 -15.51 -9.36 -14.64
C GLU A 10 -14.75 -8.71 -15.80
N PHE A 11 -13.53 -8.26 -15.58
CA PHE A 11 -12.79 -7.50 -16.57
C PHE A 11 -11.79 -8.38 -17.32
N ALA A 12 -11.65 -8.11 -18.62
CA ALA A 12 -10.68 -8.79 -19.46
C ALA A 12 -9.26 -8.32 -19.14
N ASP A 13 -8.28 -9.12 -19.58
CA ASP A 13 -6.87 -8.76 -19.45
C ASP A 13 -6.60 -7.45 -20.16
N GLN A 14 -5.83 -6.58 -19.51
CA GLN A 14 -5.40 -5.28 -20.05
C GLN A 14 -6.57 -4.40 -20.48
N ALA A 15 -7.72 -4.53 -19.80
CA ALA A 15 -8.92 -3.73 -20.10
C ALA A 15 -8.71 -2.24 -19.81
N PHE A 16 -7.77 -1.91 -18.92
CA PHE A 16 -7.51 -0.55 -18.46
C PHE A 16 -6.03 -0.20 -18.59
N ASP A 17 -5.73 1.07 -18.79
CA ASP A 17 -4.34 1.54 -18.75
C ASP A 17 -3.82 1.56 -17.30
N HIS A 18 -4.66 1.99 -16.37
CA HIS A 18 -4.29 2.09 -14.95
C HIS A 18 -5.39 1.54 -14.08
N VAL A 19 -4.99 0.88 -13.00
CA VAL A 19 -5.88 0.50 -11.90
C VAL A 19 -5.32 1.10 -10.62
N VAL A 20 -6.15 1.81 -9.88
CA VAL A 20 -5.72 2.53 -8.67
C VAL A 20 -6.38 1.92 -7.45
N LEU A 21 -5.58 1.64 -6.43
CA LEU A 21 -6.04 1.20 -5.12
C LEU A 21 -5.49 2.17 -4.08
N SER A 22 -6.32 3.13 -3.69
CA SER A 22 -5.91 4.23 -2.82
C SER A 22 -6.19 3.89 -1.36
N ARG A 23 -5.14 3.86 -0.54
CA ARG A 23 -5.20 3.67 0.92
C ARG A 23 -6.02 2.44 1.34
N THR A 24 -5.97 1.37 0.55
CA THR A 24 -6.85 0.22 0.76
C THR A 24 -6.08 -1.10 0.85
N LEU A 25 -4.83 -1.14 0.39
CA LEU A 25 -4.08 -2.40 0.32
C LEU A 25 -4.00 -3.09 1.69
N GLN A 26 -3.88 -2.32 2.76
CA GLN A 26 -3.79 -2.84 4.12
C GLN A 26 -5.11 -3.45 4.62
N THR A 27 -6.21 -3.23 3.89
CA THR A 27 -7.53 -3.76 4.28
C THR A 27 -7.89 -5.05 3.57
N VAL A 28 -7.10 -5.49 2.59
CA VAL A 28 -7.39 -6.72 1.83
C VAL A 28 -6.64 -7.90 2.44
N ARG A 29 -7.28 -9.08 2.40
CA ARG A 29 -6.72 -10.29 2.99
C ARG A 29 -5.72 -10.98 2.09
N HIS A 30 -5.95 -10.94 0.78
CA HIS A 30 -5.12 -11.63 -0.21
C HIS A 30 -4.34 -10.61 -1.04
N THR A 31 -3.31 -10.04 -0.42
CA THR A 31 -2.51 -8.97 -1.01
C THR A 31 -1.91 -9.37 -2.36
N GLU A 32 -1.28 -10.55 -2.44
CA GLU A 32 -0.69 -11.01 -3.69
C GLU A 32 -1.75 -11.18 -4.78
N GLY A 33 -2.89 -11.73 -4.42
CA GLY A 33 -3.98 -11.96 -5.36
C GLY A 33 -4.51 -10.66 -5.95
N ILE A 34 -4.72 -9.64 -5.12
CA ILE A 34 -5.25 -8.37 -5.62
C ILE A 34 -4.23 -7.66 -6.51
N LEU A 35 -2.95 -7.71 -6.15
CA LEU A 35 -1.91 -7.10 -6.98
C LEU A 35 -1.81 -7.79 -8.35
N ARG A 36 -1.88 -9.11 -8.38
CA ARG A 36 -1.88 -9.84 -9.66
C ARG A 36 -3.08 -9.47 -10.52
N GLU A 37 -4.26 -9.39 -9.93
CA GLU A 37 -5.47 -9.04 -10.67
C GLU A 37 -5.44 -7.59 -11.16
N MET A 38 -4.93 -6.66 -10.35
CA MET A 38 -4.76 -5.29 -10.80
C MET A 38 -3.87 -5.22 -12.05
N LEU A 39 -2.78 -5.98 -12.05
CA LEU A 39 -1.84 -5.98 -13.18
C LEU A 39 -2.26 -6.91 -14.31
N ARG A 40 -3.26 -7.74 -14.09
CA ARG A 40 -3.91 -8.48 -15.17
C ARG A 40 -4.85 -7.56 -15.96
N VAL A 41 -5.72 -6.82 -15.25
CA VAL A 41 -6.71 -5.97 -15.91
C VAL A 41 -6.14 -4.61 -16.32
N GLY A 42 -5.10 -4.13 -15.63
CA GLY A 42 -4.46 -2.86 -15.92
C GLY A 42 -3.03 -3.04 -16.40
N ARG A 43 -2.57 -2.15 -17.27
CA ARG A 43 -1.17 -2.14 -17.70
C ARG A 43 -0.27 -1.69 -16.56
N GLU A 44 -0.77 -0.77 -15.75
CA GLU A 44 -0.08 -0.26 -14.56
C GLU A 44 -1.02 -0.29 -13.38
N ALA A 45 -0.45 -0.49 -12.20
CA ALA A 45 -1.19 -0.40 -10.94
C ALA A 45 -0.60 0.73 -10.12
N VAL A 46 -1.46 1.54 -9.51
CA VAL A 46 -1.04 2.57 -8.56
C VAL A 46 -1.65 2.20 -7.22
N VAL A 47 -0.79 2.02 -6.22
CA VAL A 47 -1.25 1.67 -4.87
C VAL A 47 -0.71 2.69 -3.89
N SER A 48 -1.50 3.01 -2.88
CA SER A 48 -1.04 3.81 -1.75
C SER A 48 -1.47 3.14 -0.47
N PHE A 49 -0.64 3.29 0.56
CA PHE A 49 -0.90 2.69 1.86
C PHE A 49 -0.16 3.45 2.95
N PRO A 50 -0.67 3.39 4.20
CA PRO A 50 0.05 3.97 5.33
C PRO A 50 1.26 3.11 5.68
N ASN A 51 2.37 3.77 5.97
CA ASN A 51 3.61 3.10 6.35
C ASN A 51 3.62 2.86 7.86
N PHE A 52 3.56 1.61 8.28
CA PHE A 52 3.53 1.29 9.70
C PHE A 52 4.84 1.64 10.41
N ALA A 53 5.97 1.67 9.70
CA ALA A 53 7.27 2.01 10.28
C ALA A 53 7.51 3.51 10.45
N TYR A 54 6.52 4.36 10.13
CA TYR A 54 6.62 5.80 10.37
C TYR A 54 6.96 6.03 11.86
N TRP A 55 7.89 6.93 12.12
CA TRP A 55 8.49 7.07 13.45
C TRP A 55 7.47 7.30 14.58
N LYS A 56 6.38 8.02 14.31
CA LYS A 56 5.34 8.24 15.33
C LYS A 56 4.63 6.94 15.69
N ASN A 57 4.43 6.05 14.70
CA ASN A 57 3.83 4.75 14.94
C ASN A 57 4.75 3.89 15.82
N LEU A 58 6.04 3.90 15.49
CA LEU A 58 7.03 3.14 16.28
C LEU A 58 7.12 3.68 17.70
N ARG A 59 7.08 5.01 17.86
CA ARG A 59 7.11 5.62 19.19
C ARG A 59 5.90 5.16 20.01
N SER A 60 4.71 5.13 19.41
CA SER A 60 3.50 4.67 20.09
C SER A 60 3.68 3.24 20.59
N VAL A 61 4.18 2.35 19.74
CA VAL A 61 4.40 0.95 20.11
C VAL A 61 5.41 0.82 21.22
N LEU A 62 6.50 1.61 21.16
CA LEU A 62 7.51 1.62 22.22
C LEU A 62 6.92 2.11 23.55
N GLU A 63 5.92 2.97 23.51
CA GLU A 63 5.21 3.46 24.69
C GLU A 63 4.09 2.50 25.14
N GLY A 64 3.95 1.36 24.45
CA GLY A 64 2.98 0.33 24.83
C GLY A 64 1.58 0.52 24.26
N ARG A 65 1.44 1.31 23.18
CA ARG A 65 0.13 1.60 22.59
C ARG A 65 0.14 1.35 21.08
N MET A 66 -0.99 0.90 20.55
CA MET A 66 -1.13 0.81 19.11
C MET A 66 -1.25 2.22 18.51
N PRO A 67 -0.61 2.46 17.36
CA PRO A 67 -0.55 3.81 16.82
C PRO A 67 -1.89 4.33 16.30
N VAL A 68 -2.11 5.63 16.52
CA VAL A 68 -3.17 6.39 15.86
C VAL A 68 -2.50 7.64 15.32
N SER A 69 -2.58 7.88 14.01
CA SER A 69 -1.92 8.99 13.35
C SER A 69 -2.78 9.46 12.17
N GLU A 70 -2.32 10.48 11.46
CA GLU A 70 -3.06 11.05 10.33
C GLU A 70 -3.40 9.99 9.27
N ASP A 71 -2.45 9.10 8.95
CA ASP A 71 -2.65 8.07 7.93
C ASP A 71 -3.06 6.72 8.53
N LEU A 72 -3.10 6.60 9.86
CA LEU A 72 -3.67 5.46 10.59
C LEU A 72 -4.64 5.99 11.63
N PRO A 73 -5.82 6.51 11.20
CA PRO A 73 -6.69 7.29 12.09
C PRO A 73 -7.61 6.46 12.99
N TYR A 74 -7.52 5.15 12.93
CA TYR A 74 -8.45 4.27 13.65
C TYR A 74 -7.87 3.77 14.96
N GLN A 75 -8.73 3.58 15.97
CA GLN A 75 -8.37 2.83 17.15
C GLN A 75 -8.21 1.35 16.78
N TRP A 76 -7.45 0.60 17.56
CA TRP A 76 -7.18 -0.80 17.24
C TRP A 76 -8.46 -1.64 17.14
N TYR A 77 -9.49 -1.27 17.90
CA TYR A 77 -10.73 -2.06 18.01
C TYR A 77 -11.77 -1.70 16.93
N ASP A 78 -11.56 -0.64 16.15
CA ASP A 78 -12.47 -0.27 15.07
C ASP A 78 -11.75 -0.12 13.73
N SER A 79 -10.51 -0.56 13.65
CA SER A 79 -9.72 -0.44 12.42
C SER A 79 -10.15 -1.45 11.36
N PRO A 80 -10.35 -1.00 10.10
CA PRO A 80 -10.59 -1.93 9.00
C PRO A 80 -9.30 -2.62 8.53
N ASN A 81 -8.16 -2.22 9.06
CA ASN A 81 -6.86 -2.71 8.61
C ASN A 81 -6.64 -4.13 9.12
N VAL A 82 -6.32 -5.06 8.21
CA VAL A 82 -5.99 -6.44 8.55
C VAL A 82 -4.52 -6.74 8.30
N ARG A 83 -3.78 -5.82 7.69
CA ARG A 83 -2.35 -5.93 7.44
C ARG A 83 -1.64 -4.68 7.89
N PHE A 84 -0.49 -4.86 8.54
CA PHE A 84 0.41 -3.77 8.88
C PHE A 84 1.76 -4.10 8.26
N PHE A 85 2.28 -3.18 7.47
CA PHE A 85 3.54 -3.42 6.77
C PHE A 85 4.26 -2.12 6.52
N THR A 86 5.52 -2.25 6.14
CA THR A 86 6.42 -1.12 5.92
C THR A 86 6.74 -1.01 4.44
N LEU A 87 7.43 0.07 4.07
CA LEU A 87 7.89 0.23 2.68
C LEU A 87 8.84 -0.91 2.29
N LEU A 88 9.74 -1.29 3.19
CA LEU A 88 10.67 -2.39 2.92
C LEU A 88 9.94 -3.70 2.70
N ASP A 89 8.93 -3.99 3.52
CA ASP A 89 8.12 -5.20 3.34
C ASP A 89 7.42 -5.22 1.99
N PHE A 90 6.84 -4.10 1.61
CA PHE A 90 6.12 -4.01 0.34
C PHE A 90 7.07 -4.18 -0.84
N GLU A 91 8.24 -3.55 -0.78
CA GLU A 91 9.22 -3.65 -1.86
C GLU A 91 9.77 -5.07 -1.97
N ASP A 92 9.96 -5.76 -0.86
CA ASP A 92 10.35 -7.18 -0.86
C ASP A 92 9.29 -8.04 -1.53
N LEU A 93 8.03 -7.79 -1.25
CA LEU A 93 6.93 -8.52 -1.88
C LEU A 93 6.90 -8.27 -3.38
N CYS A 94 7.06 -7.04 -3.81
CA CYS A 94 7.11 -6.70 -5.24
C CYS A 94 8.24 -7.44 -5.94
N ASP A 95 9.42 -7.47 -5.32
CA ASP A 95 10.57 -8.17 -5.89
C ASP A 95 10.28 -9.67 -6.02
N ARG A 96 9.71 -10.28 -5.00
CA ARG A 96 9.38 -11.70 -5.01
C ARG A 96 8.31 -12.04 -6.04
N MET A 97 7.38 -11.14 -6.30
CA MET A 97 6.34 -11.34 -7.31
C MET A 97 6.79 -11.00 -8.73
N GLY A 98 7.99 -10.46 -8.91
CA GLY A 98 8.46 -10.03 -10.21
C GLY A 98 7.82 -8.74 -10.69
N LEU A 99 7.34 -7.91 -9.78
CA LEU A 99 6.77 -6.61 -10.13
C LEU A 99 7.87 -5.57 -10.20
N VAL A 100 7.70 -4.61 -11.10
CA VAL A 100 8.66 -3.51 -11.28
C VAL A 100 8.06 -2.26 -10.67
N ILE A 101 8.80 -1.63 -9.76
CA ILE A 101 8.42 -0.34 -9.20
C ILE A 101 8.92 0.74 -10.15
N ARG A 102 7.98 1.41 -10.82
CA ARG A 102 8.30 2.46 -11.78
C ARG A 102 8.47 3.81 -11.12
N GLU A 103 7.67 4.07 -10.09
CA GLU A 103 7.76 5.31 -9.31
C GLU A 103 7.39 5.01 -7.86
N ARG A 104 7.98 5.79 -6.97
CA ARG A 104 7.67 5.76 -5.55
C ARG A 104 7.64 7.20 -5.05
N HIS A 105 6.54 7.58 -4.40
CA HIS A 105 6.42 8.86 -3.72
C HIS A 105 6.07 8.60 -2.27
N VAL A 106 6.85 9.14 -1.37
CA VAL A 106 6.64 8.97 0.07
C VAL A 106 6.37 10.34 0.67
N LEU A 107 5.33 10.42 1.48
CA LEU A 107 4.86 11.67 2.06
C LEU A 107 4.89 11.60 3.58
N ASP A 108 5.17 12.74 4.22
CA ASP A 108 4.99 12.86 5.67
C ASP A 108 3.52 13.17 6.00
N GLU A 109 3.21 13.40 7.27
CA GLU A 109 1.82 13.64 7.70
C GLU A 109 1.27 14.97 7.17
N GLU A 110 2.13 15.91 6.81
CA GLU A 110 1.72 17.20 6.24
C GLU A 110 1.60 17.16 4.73
N GLY A 111 1.89 16.00 4.11
CA GLY A 111 1.80 15.85 2.67
C GLY A 111 3.06 16.28 1.93
N ASN A 112 4.16 16.53 2.63
CA ASN A 112 5.43 16.89 2.00
C ASN A 112 6.18 15.65 1.54
N LEU A 113 6.88 15.74 0.40
CA LEU A 113 7.69 14.64 -0.10
C LEU A 113 8.87 14.37 0.83
N VAL A 114 9.13 13.08 1.07
CA VAL A 114 10.24 12.60 1.88
C VAL A 114 11.17 11.83 0.94
N ASP A 115 12.45 12.21 0.91
CA ASP A 115 13.42 11.56 0.03
C ASP A 115 14.64 10.97 0.78
N ASP A 116 14.65 11.06 2.10
CA ASP A 116 15.70 10.50 2.93
C ASP A 116 15.05 9.77 4.10
N GLU A 117 15.65 8.65 4.52
CA GLU A 117 15.13 7.85 5.62
C GLU A 117 13.63 7.52 5.44
N VAL A 118 13.25 7.19 4.20
CA VAL A 118 11.85 7.11 3.80
C VAL A 118 11.05 6.08 4.60
N ASN A 119 11.68 4.97 4.98
CA ASN A 119 10.99 3.92 5.74
C ASN A 119 10.67 4.36 7.17
N PHE A 120 11.32 5.40 7.67
CA PHE A 120 11.14 5.90 9.03
C PHE A 120 10.39 7.23 9.06
N LEU A 121 10.67 8.12 8.09
CA LEU A 121 10.08 9.45 8.05
C LEU A 121 8.83 9.53 7.20
N GLY A 122 8.53 8.49 6.42
CA GLY A 122 7.34 8.47 5.56
C GLY A 122 6.12 7.93 6.29
N SER A 123 5.01 8.66 6.18
CA SER A 123 3.74 8.29 6.76
C SER A 123 2.85 7.56 5.76
N LEU A 124 2.87 8.02 4.50
CA LEU A 124 2.07 7.46 3.40
C LEU A 124 2.98 7.20 2.21
N ALA A 125 2.80 6.08 1.54
CA ALA A 125 3.56 5.75 0.35
C ALA A 125 2.64 5.53 -0.84
N VAL A 126 3.10 5.95 -2.03
CA VAL A 126 2.41 5.76 -3.30
C VAL A 126 3.38 5.10 -4.27
N TYR A 127 2.97 3.99 -4.86
CA TYR A 127 3.80 3.23 -5.79
C TYR A 127 3.09 3.06 -7.12
N ARG A 128 3.84 3.21 -8.21
CA ARG A 128 3.38 2.84 -9.55
C ARG A 128 4.13 1.59 -9.97
N LEU A 129 3.38 0.55 -10.31
CA LEU A 129 3.90 -0.78 -10.55
C LEU A 129 3.53 -1.27 -11.95
N THR A 130 4.42 -2.09 -12.52
CA THR A 130 4.12 -2.83 -13.75
C THR A 130 4.64 -4.26 -13.59
N LEU A 131 4.17 -5.14 -14.46
CA LEU A 131 4.79 -6.45 -14.61
C LEU A 131 6.13 -6.29 -15.33
N ASN A 132 7.05 -7.21 -15.06
CA ASN A 132 8.30 -7.28 -15.79
C ASN A 132 8.04 -8.04 -17.09
N ARG A 133 7.77 -7.30 -18.15
CA ARG A 133 7.46 -7.88 -19.49
C ARG A 133 8.52 -7.55 -20.49
#